data_1fab5f486a2c945139b1392cdd85e2fe
#
_entry.id   1fab5f486a2c945139b1392cdd85e2fe
#
_cell.length_a   1.000
_cell.length_b   1.000
_cell.length_c   1.000
_cell.angle_alpha   90.00
_cell.angle_beta   90.00
_cell.angle_gamma   90.00
#
_symmetry.space_group_name_H-M   'P 1'
#
loop_
_entity.id
_entity.type
_entity.pdbx_description
1 polymer ?
#
loop_
_entity_poly.entity_id
_entity_poly.type
_entity_poly.pdbx_seq_one_letter_code
_entity_poly.pdbx_strand_id
1 'polypeptide(L)'
;AACEGALLIVDAAQTAGSQPIDVQALGIDVLCFTGHKALLGPQGTGGLYVRPGLFIQPLVVGGSGVHSFDEQHPAQMPTALEAGTLNVPGLAGLCAGVEWILAQGVETLCAKETALAALFYKNIRDLPNVKIYGDPEMALHAPIISLNIGDEDSARIADILWEDYSICVRAGAHCAPLMHKALGTVEQ
;
A
#
# COMPACT_ATOMS: atom_id res chain seq x y z
N ALA A 1 -22.69 2.12 -5.70
CA ALA A 1 -23.28 2.64 -6.94
C ALA A 1 -22.27 3.61 -7.53
N ALA A 2 -21.72 3.28 -8.71
CA ALA A 2 -20.85 4.20 -9.43
C ALA A 2 -21.65 5.45 -9.77
N CYS A 3 -21.15 6.62 -9.38
CA CYS A 3 -21.72 7.88 -9.86
C CYS A 3 -21.46 7.95 -11.37
N GLU A 4 -22.49 8.12 -12.17
CA GLU A 4 -22.38 8.19 -13.61
C GLU A 4 -21.43 9.34 -14.00
N GLY A 5 -20.40 9.05 -14.80
CA GLY A 5 -19.37 10.00 -15.20
C GLY A 5 -18.24 10.27 -14.19
N ALA A 6 -18.25 9.64 -13.01
CA ALA A 6 -17.15 9.74 -12.05
C ALA A 6 -15.99 8.80 -12.42
N LEU A 7 -14.76 9.24 -12.16
CA LEU A 7 -13.56 8.39 -12.27
C LEU A 7 -13.32 7.64 -10.96
N LEU A 8 -12.99 6.35 -11.05
CA LEU A 8 -12.56 5.54 -9.91
C LEU A 8 -11.04 5.59 -9.81
N ILE A 9 -10.55 6.31 -8.80
CA ILE A 9 -9.12 6.39 -8.48
C ILE A 9 -8.90 5.59 -7.19
N VAL A 10 -8.02 4.59 -7.24
CA VAL A 10 -7.73 3.71 -6.10
C VAL A 10 -6.28 3.92 -5.64
N ASP A 11 -6.11 4.22 -4.35
CA ASP A 11 -4.81 4.13 -3.69
C ASP A 11 -4.61 2.69 -3.20
N ALA A 12 -3.77 1.96 -3.90
CA ALA A 12 -3.39 0.58 -3.59
C ALA A 12 -2.04 0.47 -2.87
N ALA A 13 -1.58 1.54 -2.21
CA ALA A 13 -0.28 1.53 -1.53
C ALA A 13 -0.14 0.45 -0.44
N GLN A 14 -1.23 -0.04 0.12
CA GLN A 14 -1.25 -1.13 1.11
C GLN A 14 -1.65 -2.49 0.52
N THR A 15 -2.26 -2.53 -0.67
CA THR A 15 -2.88 -3.74 -1.20
C THR A 15 -2.18 -4.29 -2.45
N ALA A 16 -1.50 -3.43 -3.24
CA ALA A 16 -0.74 -3.90 -4.39
C ALA A 16 0.39 -4.84 -3.97
N GLY A 17 0.35 -6.07 -4.47
CA GLY A 17 1.29 -7.16 -4.15
C GLY A 17 0.82 -8.11 -3.04
N SER A 18 -0.13 -7.71 -2.19
CA SER A 18 -0.69 -8.56 -1.13
C SER A 18 -2.14 -8.99 -1.39
N GLN A 19 -2.86 -8.27 -2.24
CA GLN A 19 -4.23 -8.59 -2.61
C GLN A 19 -4.35 -8.73 -4.13
N PRO A 20 -5.16 -9.67 -4.64
CA PRO A 20 -5.47 -9.73 -6.06
C PRO A 20 -6.24 -8.48 -6.49
N ILE A 21 -5.72 -7.77 -7.49
CA ILE A 21 -6.35 -6.57 -8.04
C ILE A 21 -6.43 -6.72 -9.55
N ASP A 22 -7.63 -6.90 -10.08
CA ASP A 22 -7.91 -6.83 -11.52
C ASP A 22 -8.53 -5.47 -11.84
N VAL A 23 -7.74 -4.58 -12.44
CA VAL A 23 -8.17 -3.22 -12.76
C VAL A 23 -9.32 -3.16 -13.76
N GLN A 24 -9.43 -4.17 -14.63
CA GLN A 24 -10.50 -4.24 -15.63
C GLN A 24 -11.80 -4.74 -15.00
N ALA A 25 -11.74 -5.84 -14.25
CA ALA A 25 -12.90 -6.41 -13.58
C ALA A 25 -13.49 -5.46 -12.52
N LEU A 26 -12.64 -4.68 -11.86
CA LEU A 26 -13.04 -3.69 -10.86
C LEU A 26 -13.43 -2.32 -11.46
N GLY A 27 -13.21 -2.12 -12.77
CA GLY A 27 -13.51 -0.86 -13.44
C GLY A 27 -12.67 0.32 -12.94
N ILE A 28 -11.43 0.06 -12.56
CA ILE A 28 -10.52 1.08 -12.03
C ILE A 28 -9.99 1.94 -13.18
N ASP A 29 -10.15 3.25 -13.06
CA ASP A 29 -9.63 4.22 -14.03
C ASP A 29 -8.16 4.58 -13.77
N VAL A 30 -7.81 4.74 -12.49
CA VAL A 30 -6.43 5.02 -12.05
C VAL A 30 -6.14 4.20 -10.79
N LEU A 31 -5.02 3.46 -10.78
CA LEU A 31 -4.52 2.77 -9.61
C LEU A 31 -3.15 3.33 -9.26
N CYS A 32 -2.97 3.83 -8.04
CA CYS A 32 -1.70 4.30 -7.51
C CYS A 32 -1.10 3.26 -6.56
N PHE A 33 0.21 3.00 -6.67
CA PHE A 33 0.88 2.04 -5.81
C PHE A 33 2.29 2.47 -5.45
N THR A 34 2.81 1.94 -4.34
CA THR A 34 4.20 2.12 -3.90
C THR A 34 4.97 0.81 -4.00
N GLY A 35 6.24 0.89 -4.43
CA GLY A 35 7.06 -0.31 -4.64
C GLY A 35 7.65 -0.91 -3.37
N HIS A 36 7.85 -0.10 -2.31
CA HIS A 36 8.60 -0.52 -1.11
C HIS A 36 7.77 -1.20 -0.01
N LYS A 37 6.53 -1.57 -0.29
CA LYS A 37 5.67 -2.34 0.62
C LYS A 37 5.50 -3.77 0.13
N ALA A 38 4.28 -4.25 -0.05
CA ALA A 38 4.03 -5.62 -0.45
C ALA A 38 4.55 -5.99 -1.86
N LEU A 39 4.92 -5.01 -2.69
CA LEU A 39 5.62 -5.26 -3.96
C LEU A 39 7.11 -5.55 -3.79
N LEU A 40 7.66 -5.54 -2.56
CA LEU A 40 9.02 -5.94 -2.20
C LEU A 40 10.15 -5.17 -2.91
N GLY A 41 9.84 -4.04 -3.51
CA GLY A 41 10.80 -3.17 -4.17
C GLY A 41 11.50 -2.21 -3.20
N PRO A 42 12.54 -1.51 -3.65
CA PRO A 42 13.25 -0.53 -2.84
C PRO A 42 12.40 0.75 -2.62
N GLN A 43 12.78 1.51 -1.59
CA GLN A 43 12.22 2.85 -1.35
C GLN A 43 12.44 3.77 -2.55
N GLY A 44 11.54 4.74 -2.73
CA GLY A 44 11.59 5.66 -3.86
C GLY A 44 11.13 5.05 -5.18
N THR A 45 10.46 3.88 -5.13
CA THR A 45 9.79 3.27 -6.28
C THR A 45 8.28 3.23 -6.09
N GLY A 46 7.56 3.20 -7.18
CA GLY A 46 6.12 3.14 -7.25
C GLY A 46 5.65 3.44 -8.66
N GLY A 47 4.36 3.53 -8.84
CA GLY A 47 3.80 3.85 -10.14
C GLY A 47 2.31 4.06 -10.10
N LEU A 48 1.77 4.32 -11.26
CA LEU A 48 0.33 4.38 -11.45
C LEU A 48 -0.08 3.69 -12.74
N TYR A 49 -1.20 2.99 -12.68
CA TYR A 49 -1.93 2.54 -13.85
C TYR A 49 -2.93 3.61 -14.24
N VAL A 50 -3.04 3.87 -15.52
CA VAL A 50 -4.06 4.75 -16.12
C VAL A 50 -4.81 3.95 -17.18
N ARG A 51 -6.13 3.92 -17.08
CA ARG A 51 -6.98 3.23 -18.08
C ARG A 51 -6.72 3.78 -19.48
N PRO A 52 -6.55 2.92 -20.49
CA PRO A 52 -6.37 3.36 -21.87
C PRO A 52 -7.47 4.32 -22.31
N GLY A 53 -7.07 5.41 -22.95
CA GLY A 53 -7.98 6.47 -23.40
C GLY A 53 -8.31 7.54 -22.37
N LEU A 54 -7.90 7.39 -21.11
CA LEU A 54 -8.01 8.45 -20.13
C LEU A 54 -6.81 9.39 -20.23
N PHE A 55 -7.07 10.68 -20.38
CA PHE A 55 -6.05 11.72 -20.36
C PHE A 55 -5.85 12.26 -18.93
N ILE A 56 -4.60 12.28 -18.48
CA ILE A 56 -4.20 12.93 -17.23
C ILE A 56 -3.22 14.06 -17.57
N GLN A 57 -3.53 15.27 -17.15
CA GLN A 57 -2.62 16.38 -17.35
C GLN A 57 -1.40 16.24 -16.44
N PRO A 58 -0.15 16.33 -16.98
CA PRO A 58 1.04 16.33 -16.17
C PRO A 58 1.06 17.48 -15.15
N LEU A 59 1.36 17.19 -13.89
CA LEU A 59 1.58 18.21 -12.86
C LEU A 59 3.02 18.73 -12.91
N VAL A 60 3.97 17.86 -13.24
CA VAL A 60 5.40 18.18 -13.36
C VAL A 60 5.84 17.89 -14.78
N VAL A 61 6.51 18.83 -15.40
CA VAL A 61 7.07 18.72 -16.74
C VAL A 61 8.56 19.02 -16.72
N GLY A 62 9.33 18.47 -17.67
CA GLY A 62 10.77 18.68 -17.74
C GLY A 62 11.45 17.70 -18.68
N GLY A 63 12.76 17.61 -18.63
CA GLY A 63 13.51 16.69 -19.48
C GLY A 63 13.07 15.25 -19.31
N SER A 64 12.65 14.61 -20.39
CA SER A 64 12.14 13.23 -20.40
C SER A 64 13.15 12.22 -20.97
N GLY A 65 14.28 12.71 -21.53
CA GLY A 65 15.27 11.89 -22.22
C GLY A 65 14.84 11.44 -23.64
N VAL A 66 13.65 11.83 -24.10
CA VAL A 66 13.16 11.57 -25.44
C VAL A 66 12.82 12.89 -26.13
N HIS A 67 12.88 12.92 -27.47
CA HIS A 67 12.59 14.11 -28.28
C HIS A 67 13.35 15.37 -27.83
N SER A 68 14.67 15.24 -27.65
CA SER A 68 15.53 16.25 -26.98
C SER A 68 15.55 17.63 -27.64
N PHE A 69 15.04 17.76 -28.86
CA PHE A 69 14.94 19.03 -29.59
C PHE A 69 13.55 19.66 -29.55
N ASP A 70 12.57 18.96 -28.96
CA ASP A 70 11.22 19.48 -28.80
C ASP A 70 11.18 20.47 -27.65
N GLU A 71 10.57 21.63 -27.86
CA GLU A 71 10.37 22.65 -26.81
C GLU A 71 9.26 22.31 -25.84
N GLN A 72 8.42 21.35 -26.21
CA GLN A 72 7.25 20.92 -25.41
C GLN A 72 7.50 19.55 -24.79
N HIS A 73 6.95 19.36 -23.59
CA HIS A 73 6.95 18.06 -22.93
C HIS A 73 6.14 17.03 -23.73
N PRO A 74 6.63 15.78 -23.86
CA PRO A 74 5.92 14.73 -24.60
C PRO A 74 4.50 14.50 -24.09
N ALA A 75 3.55 14.36 -25.01
CA ALA A 75 2.14 14.11 -24.67
C ALA A 75 1.79 12.61 -24.59
N GLN A 76 2.69 11.74 -25.08
CA GLN A 76 2.43 10.30 -25.11
C GLN A 76 2.70 9.63 -23.76
N MET A 77 1.77 8.79 -23.32
CA MET A 77 1.96 7.91 -22.18
C MET A 77 3.00 6.80 -22.50
N PRO A 78 3.82 6.37 -21.56
CA PRO A 78 3.90 6.81 -20.16
C PRO A 78 4.69 8.10 -19.95
N THR A 79 5.49 8.54 -20.93
CA THR A 79 6.46 9.64 -20.85
C THR A 79 5.80 10.97 -20.43
N ALA A 80 4.55 11.18 -20.78
CA ALA A 80 3.79 12.38 -20.40
C ALA A 80 3.73 12.58 -18.87
N LEU A 81 3.78 11.52 -18.07
CA LEU A 81 3.72 11.59 -16.60
C LEU A 81 5.08 11.33 -15.94
N GLU A 82 6.16 11.23 -16.72
CA GLU A 82 7.50 10.96 -16.22
C GLU A 82 8.46 12.08 -16.60
N ALA A 83 8.72 12.99 -15.68
CA ALA A 83 9.67 14.07 -15.86
C ALA A 83 10.97 13.77 -15.11
N GLY A 84 12.10 14.04 -15.78
CA GLY A 84 13.44 13.80 -15.23
C GLY A 84 13.99 12.40 -15.51
N THR A 85 15.18 12.14 -14.98
CA THR A 85 15.86 10.83 -15.11
C THR A 85 15.21 9.81 -14.20
N LEU A 86 14.75 8.70 -14.77
CA LEU A 86 14.11 7.62 -14.00
C LEU A 86 15.09 6.93 -13.05
N ASN A 87 14.58 6.46 -11.91
CA ASN A 87 15.33 5.62 -10.95
C ASN A 87 15.47 4.18 -11.48
N VAL A 88 16.27 4.00 -12.53
CA VAL A 88 16.45 2.68 -13.18
C VAL A 88 16.91 1.59 -12.20
N PRO A 89 17.91 1.82 -11.31
CA PRO A 89 18.28 0.81 -10.31
C PRO A 89 17.14 0.42 -9.38
N GLY A 90 16.35 1.39 -8.94
CA GLY A 90 15.17 1.12 -8.11
C GLY A 90 14.09 0.34 -8.85
N LEU A 91 13.84 0.68 -10.12
CA LEU A 91 12.88 -0.04 -10.97
C LEU A 91 13.32 -1.48 -11.24
N ALA A 92 14.62 -1.73 -11.42
CA ALA A 92 15.15 -3.09 -11.54
C ALA A 92 14.92 -3.92 -10.27
N GLY A 93 15.11 -3.31 -9.09
CA GLY A 93 14.78 -3.96 -7.80
C GLY A 93 13.29 -4.23 -7.63
N LEU A 94 12.44 -3.28 -8.03
CA LEU A 94 10.98 -3.48 -8.02
C LEU A 94 10.56 -4.61 -8.98
N CYS A 95 11.16 -4.67 -10.18
CA CYS A 95 10.91 -5.74 -11.14
C CYS A 95 11.21 -7.12 -10.54
N ALA A 96 12.35 -7.30 -9.89
CA ALA A 96 12.72 -8.54 -9.21
C ALA A 96 11.71 -8.91 -8.10
N GLY A 97 11.23 -7.94 -7.33
CA GLY A 97 10.18 -8.15 -6.32
C GLY A 97 8.87 -8.63 -6.93
N VAL A 98 8.42 -7.97 -8.00
CA VAL A 98 7.20 -8.34 -8.73
C VAL A 98 7.32 -9.73 -9.37
N GLU A 99 8.44 -10.05 -10.00
CA GLU A 99 8.70 -11.38 -10.57
C GLU A 99 8.61 -12.47 -9.50
N TRP A 100 9.19 -12.24 -8.33
CA TRP A 100 9.09 -13.17 -7.20
C TRP A 100 7.64 -13.36 -6.75
N ILE A 101 6.87 -12.28 -6.59
CA ILE A 101 5.45 -12.35 -6.21
C ILE A 101 4.64 -13.14 -7.24
N LEU A 102 4.86 -12.89 -8.53
CA LEU A 102 4.18 -13.61 -9.61
C LEU A 102 4.53 -15.11 -9.59
N ALA A 103 5.78 -15.46 -9.29
CA ALA A 103 6.22 -16.86 -9.16
C ALA A 103 5.57 -17.57 -7.96
N GLN A 104 5.30 -16.86 -6.85
CA GLN A 104 4.58 -17.41 -5.69
C GLN A 104 3.06 -17.45 -5.91
N GLY A 105 2.52 -16.57 -6.70
CA GLY A 105 1.10 -16.30 -6.88
C GLY A 105 0.54 -15.35 -5.80
N VAL A 106 -0.06 -14.24 -6.23
CA VAL A 106 -0.63 -13.23 -5.32
C VAL A 106 -1.71 -13.84 -4.42
N GLU A 107 -2.56 -14.68 -4.96
CA GLU A 107 -3.63 -15.37 -4.24
C GLU A 107 -3.08 -16.28 -3.13
N THR A 108 -1.97 -16.97 -3.41
CA THR A 108 -1.29 -17.85 -2.44
C THR A 108 -0.72 -17.04 -1.28
N LEU A 109 -0.05 -15.93 -1.59
CA LEU A 109 0.49 -15.02 -0.58
C LEU A 109 -0.62 -14.40 0.25
N CYS A 110 -1.67 -13.89 -0.39
CA CYS A 110 -2.85 -13.33 0.25
C CYS A 110 -3.50 -14.34 1.21
N ALA A 111 -3.73 -15.57 0.78
CA ALA A 111 -4.33 -16.61 1.61
C ALA A 111 -3.47 -16.94 2.83
N LYS A 112 -2.15 -17.03 2.67
CA LYS A 112 -1.20 -17.25 3.78
C LYS A 112 -1.24 -16.12 4.80
N GLU A 113 -1.16 -14.87 4.35
CA GLU A 113 -1.19 -13.69 5.23
C GLU A 113 -2.52 -13.58 5.97
N THR A 114 -3.63 -13.80 5.27
CA THR A 114 -4.98 -13.81 5.87
C THR A 114 -5.13 -14.89 6.93
N ALA A 115 -4.62 -16.11 6.68
CA ALA A 115 -4.66 -17.19 7.66
C ALA A 115 -3.85 -16.86 8.91
N LEU A 116 -2.67 -16.23 8.76
CA LEU A 116 -1.84 -15.79 9.89
C LEU A 116 -2.52 -14.68 10.69
N ALA A 117 -3.12 -13.70 10.03
CA ALA A 117 -3.88 -12.63 10.69
C ALA A 117 -5.08 -13.19 11.47
N ALA A 118 -5.83 -14.12 10.89
CA ALA A 118 -6.95 -14.78 11.56
C ALA A 118 -6.49 -15.60 12.79
N LEU A 119 -5.37 -16.31 12.68
CA LEU A 119 -4.77 -17.03 13.80
C LEU A 119 -4.35 -16.09 14.93
N PHE A 120 -3.69 -14.99 14.60
CA PHE A 120 -3.29 -13.99 15.56
C PHE A 120 -4.51 -13.38 16.25
N TYR A 121 -5.48 -12.88 15.48
CA TYR A 121 -6.73 -12.32 16.00
C TYR A 121 -7.44 -13.27 16.99
N LYS A 122 -7.62 -14.53 16.60
CA LYS A 122 -8.26 -15.55 17.43
C LYS A 122 -7.60 -15.71 18.79
N ASN A 123 -6.27 -15.59 18.84
CA ASN A 123 -5.52 -15.79 20.08
C ASN A 123 -5.49 -14.55 20.98
N ILE A 124 -5.70 -13.34 20.44
CA ILE A 124 -5.58 -12.11 21.23
C ILE A 124 -6.91 -11.45 21.57
N ARG A 125 -8.01 -11.74 20.83
CA ARG A 125 -9.27 -11.01 20.96
C ARG A 125 -9.92 -11.07 22.34
N ASP A 126 -9.66 -12.15 23.08
CA ASP A 126 -10.24 -12.39 24.41
C ASP A 126 -9.24 -12.09 25.55
N LEU A 127 -8.04 -11.56 25.22
CA LEU A 127 -7.06 -11.18 26.23
C LEU A 127 -7.51 -9.93 26.99
N PRO A 128 -7.35 -9.91 28.31
CA PRO A 128 -7.67 -8.72 29.11
C PRO A 128 -6.82 -7.53 28.67
N ASN A 129 -7.40 -6.34 28.69
CA ASN A 129 -6.76 -5.08 28.34
C ASN A 129 -6.32 -4.95 26.85
N VAL A 130 -6.64 -5.90 25.98
CA VAL A 130 -6.41 -5.75 24.54
C VAL A 130 -7.64 -5.14 23.91
N LYS A 131 -7.45 -4.02 23.22
CA LYS A 131 -8.47 -3.37 22.42
C LYS A 131 -8.08 -3.46 20.96
N ILE A 132 -8.89 -4.14 20.15
CA ILE A 132 -8.70 -4.30 18.70
C ILE A 132 -9.56 -3.27 17.98
N TYR A 133 -9.02 -2.65 16.94
CA TYR A 133 -9.69 -1.66 16.11
C TYR A 133 -10.07 -2.25 14.75
N GLY A 134 -11.25 -1.89 14.26
CA GLY A 134 -11.84 -2.45 13.05
C GLY A 134 -12.55 -3.77 13.30
N ASP A 135 -12.90 -4.43 12.22
CA ASP A 135 -13.53 -5.76 12.22
C ASP A 135 -12.69 -6.73 11.39
N PRO A 136 -11.76 -7.47 12.03
CA PRO A 136 -10.87 -8.42 11.34
C PRO A 136 -11.60 -9.66 10.78
N GLU A 137 -12.88 -9.85 11.09
CA GLU A 137 -13.70 -10.97 10.56
C GLU A 137 -14.43 -10.58 9.26
N MET A 138 -14.31 -9.33 8.81
CA MET A 138 -14.88 -8.91 7.51
C MET A 138 -14.24 -9.67 6.35
N ALA A 139 -15.05 -10.08 5.39
CA ALA A 139 -14.64 -10.90 4.25
C ALA A 139 -13.59 -10.26 3.32
N LEU A 140 -13.44 -8.94 3.36
CA LEU A 140 -12.47 -8.16 2.56
C LEU A 140 -11.60 -7.30 3.48
N HIS A 141 -10.86 -7.97 4.35
CA HIS A 141 -9.96 -7.32 5.30
C HIS A 141 -8.50 -7.53 4.87
N ALA A 142 -7.69 -6.47 4.89
CA ALA A 142 -6.24 -6.63 4.76
C ALA A 142 -5.68 -7.39 5.98
N PRO A 143 -4.61 -8.18 5.84
CA PRO A 143 -4.03 -8.96 6.94
C PRO A 143 -3.27 -8.08 7.96
N ILE A 144 -3.95 -7.08 8.49
CA ILE A 144 -3.43 -6.10 9.44
C ILE A 144 -4.35 -6.08 10.66
N ILE A 145 -3.77 -6.26 11.85
CA ILE A 145 -4.48 -6.16 13.12
C ILE A 145 -3.95 -4.94 13.87
N SER A 146 -4.81 -3.94 14.06
CA SER A 146 -4.50 -2.75 14.86
C SER A 146 -5.05 -2.93 16.26
N LEU A 147 -4.18 -2.75 17.27
CA LEU A 147 -4.56 -2.94 18.66
C LEU A 147 -3.82 -1.99 19.60
N ASN A 148 -4.41 -1.78 20.79
CA ASN A 148 -3.74 -1.18 21.93
C ASN A 148 -3.83 -2.14 23.13
N ILE A 149 -2.91 -2.01 24.08
CA ILE A 149 -2.87 -2.78 25.34
C ILE A 149 -3.05 -1.81 26.50
N GLY A 150 -4.24 -1.77 27.07
CA GLY A 150 -4.60 -0.80 28.10
C GLY A 150 -4.35 0.64 27.64
N ASP A 151 -3.74 1.43 28.51
CA ASP A 151 -3.33 2.82 28.29
C ASP A 151 -1.81 2.94 28.05
N GLU A 152 -1.14 1.82 27.75
CA GLU A 152 0.31 1.81 27.53
C GLU A 152 0.69 2.51 26.22
N ASP A 153 1.83 3.19 26.23
CA ASP A 153 2.43 3.79 25.04
C ASP A 153 2.79 2.71 24.02
N SER A 154 2.32 2.89 22.78
CA SER A 154 2.52 1.90 21.71
C SER A 154 3.98 1.69 21.32
N ALA A 155 4.84 2.71 21.48
CA ALA A 155 6.28 2.56 21.21
C ALA A 155 6.94 1.68 22.28
N ARG A 156 6.58 1.88 23.55
CA ARG A 156 7.06 1.02 24.66
C ARG A 156 6.65 -0.45 24.48
N ILE A 157 5.39 -0.68 24.06
CA ILE A 157 4.93 -2.05 23.76
C ILE A 157 5.73 -2.66 22.61
N ALA A 158 6.00 -1.89 21.55
CA ALA A 158 6.81 -2.35 20.43
C ALA A 158 8.23 -2.72 20.84
N ASP A 159 8.86 -1.92 21.71
CA ASP A 159 10.21 -2.19 22.25
C ASP A 159 10.22 -3.49 23.07
N ILE A 160 9.27 -3.69 23.99
CA ILE A 160 9.15 -4.93 24.77
C ILE A 160 8.96 -6.15 23.86
N LEU A 161 8.07 -6.05 22.89
CA LEU A 161 7.81 -7.15 21.95
C LEU A 161 9.07 -7.50 21.15
N TRP A 162 9.86 -6.51 20.77
CA TRP A 162 11.10 -6.73 20.06
C TRP A 162 12.20 -7.30 20.96
N GLU A 163 12.47 -6.67 22.12
CA GLU A 163 13.59 -7.02 22.99
C GLU A 163 13.41 -8.38 23.65
N ASP A 164 12.21 -8.66 24.17
CA ASP A 164 11.93 -9.87 24.94
C ASP A 164 11.47 -11.05 24.08
N TYR A 165 10.82 -10.78 22.95
CA TYR A 165 10.15 -11.82 22.17
C TYR A 165 10.55 -11.86 20.67
N SER A 166 11.38 -10.93 20.19
CA SER A 166 11.75 -10.80 18.78
C SER A 166 10.54 -10.64 17.85
N ILE A 167 9.47 -10.01 18.34
CA ILE A 167 8.24 -9.74 17.58
C ILE A 167 8.30 -8.31 17.05
N CYS A 168 8.32 -8.18 15.73
CA CYS A 168 8.30 -6.89 15.05
C CYS A 168 6.87 -6.40 14.88
N VAL A 169 6.56 -5.23 15.41
CA VAL A 169 5.30 -4.51 15.20
C VAL A 169 5.58 -3.07 14.78
N ARG A 170 4.58 -2.38 14.31
CA ARG A 170 4.69 -0.96 14.01
C ARG A 170 3.88 -0.16 15.03
N ALA A 171 4.55 0.69 15.80
CA ALA A 171 3.94 1.65 16.71
C ALA A 171 3.65 3.01 16.03
N GLY A 172 2.85 3.84 16.69
CA GLY A 172 2.61 5.24 16.37
C GLY A 172 1.50 5.50 15.34
N ALA A 173 1.51 6.69 14.76
CA ALA A 173 0.38 7.24 14.00
C ALA A 173 0.10 6.59 12.62
N HIS A 174 0.98 5.74 12.10
CA HIS A 174 0.81 4.98 10.84
C HIS A 174 0.41 5.83 9.62
N CYS A 175 0.83 7.10 9.56
CA CYS A 175 0.42 8.08 8.56
C CYS A 175 -1.10 8.37 8.53
N ALA A 176 -1.82 8.11 9.63
CA ALA A 176 -3.27 8.24 9.74
C ALA A 176 -3.72 9.14 10.92
N PRO A 177 -3.23 10.38 11.04
CA PRO A 177 -3.49 11.24 12.20
C PRO A 177 -4.97 11.53 12.42
N LEU A 178 -5.77 11.60 11.36
CA LEU A 178 -7.20 11.83 11.46
C LEU A 178 -7.94 10.60 12.03
N MET A 179 -7.48 9.40 11.71
CA MET A 179 -8.02 8.16 12.27
C MET A 179 -7.76 8.10 13.77
N HIS A 180 -6.53 8.40 14.22
CA HIS A 180 -6.20 8.45 15.65
C HIS A 180 -7.04 9.48 16.41
N LYS A 181 -7.30 10.65 15.82
CA LYS A 181 -8.22 11.64 16.40
C LYS A 181 -9.64 11.09 16.52
N ALA A 182 -10.15 10.41 15.47
CA ALA A 182 -11.50 9.83 15.47
C ALA A 182 -11.65 8.69 16.48
N LEU A 183 -10.60 7.89 16.68
CA LEU A 183 -10.58 6.76 17.61
C LEU A 183 -10.21 7.16 19.05
N GLY A 184 -9.74 8.40 19.28
CA GLY A 184 -9.27 8.87 20.59
C GLY A 184 -7.95 8.22 21.04
N THR A 185 -7.06 7.89 20.10
CA THR A 185 -5.79 7.19 20.34
C THR A 185 -4.56 8.04 20.01
N VAL A 186 -4.67 9.36 20.12
CA VAL A 186 -3.56 10.28 19.79
C VAL A 186 -2.40 10.14 20.78
N GLU A 187 -2.70 9.83 22.04
CA GLU A 187 -1.74 9.75 23.15
C GLU A 187 -1.29 8.31 23.47
N GLN A 188 -1.59 7.34 22.61
CA GLN A 188 -1.31 5.92 22.84
C GLN A 188 -0.28 5.36 21.86
#